data_c0cbc2788b3532742485b1b6968e66f3
#
_entry.id   c0cbc2788b3532742485b1b6968e66f3
#
_cell.length_a   1.000
_cell.length_b   1.000
_cell.length_c   1.000
_cell.angle_alpha   90.00
_cell.angle_beta   90.00
_cell.angle_gamma   90.00
#
_symmetry.space_group_name_H-M   'P 1'
#
loop_
_entity.id
_entity.type
_entity.pdbx_description
1 polymer ?
#
loop_
_entity_poly.entity_id
_entity_poly.type
_entity_poly.pdbx_seq_one_letter_code
_entity_poly.pdbx_strand_id
1 'polypeptide(L)'
;MKLAVITDSSAYLSADTLQREDLFVLDIPVNIDGEEYVEGINLTAEEFYQKMAQASELPKTSQPSIAKLDEILTSLKEQGYTHALGLFLSSGISGFYQNIQYMVDDYEGLTIAFPDTLITSAPLGIMVESVFNWRDQGDDFAIIQDKLAIQISHTSAFIMVDDLDHLVKGGRLSNGAAILGNLLSIKPILYFNDQGVIEVYEKVRTEKKATKRLIEIIKEATASGQYRIIVIHGNAPEKAEELRQHLLESEVGTDVSLATFGSVIGTHLGAGSIALGYIPVI
;
A
#
# COMPACT_ATOMS: atom_id res chain seq x y z
N MET A 1 13.41 25.03 -2.29
CA MET A 1 12.34 24.18 -2.85
C MET A 1 11.16 24.17 -1.88
N LYS A 2 9.93 24.47 -2.33
CA LYS A 2 8.71 24.27 -1.54
C LYS A 2 7.96 23.08 -2.17
N LEU A 3 8.07 21.93 -1.53
CA LEU A 3 7.56 20.64 -2.00
C LEU A 3 6.29 20.26 -1.22
N ALA A 4 5.22 19.90 -1.92
CA ALA A 4 4.09 19.18 -1.37
C ALA A 4 4.15 17.69 -1.75
N VAL A 5 3.69 16.82 -0.85
CA VAL A 5 3.50 15.41 -1.13
C VAL A 5 2.00 15.10 -1.17
N ILE A 6 1.58 14.38 -2.21
CA ILE A 6 0.20 13.94 -2.38
C ILE A 6 0.21 12.42 -2.36
N THR A 7 -0.70 11.81 -1.62
CA THR A 7 -0.86 10.36 -1.58
C THR A 7 -2.35 10.00 -1.57
N ASP A 8 -2.69 8.73 -1.47
CA ASP A 8 -4.07 8.28 -1.31
C ASP A 8 -4.30 7.54 0.01
N SER A 9 -5.55 7.34 0.36
CA SER A 9 -5.96 6.74 1.64
C SER A 9 -5.68 5.25 1.77
N SER A 10 -5.04 4.62 0.77
CA SER A 10 -4.49 3.26 0.93
C SER A 10 -3.15 3.26 1.68
N ALA A 11 -2.45 4.40 1.75
CA ALA A 11 -1.20 4.55 2.48
C ALA A 11 -1.44 4.48 3.99
N TYR A 12 -0.68 3.65 4.69
CA TYR A 12 -0.67 3.64 6.16
C TYR A 12 0.32 4.70 6.65
N LEU A 13 -0.20 5.80 7.17
CA LEU A 13 0.58 6.96 7.61
C LEU A 13 0.59 7.09 9.13
N SER A 14 1.71 7.53 9.68
CA SER A 14 1.79 7.87 11.10
C SER A 14 0.95 9.11 11.44
N ALA A 15 0.52 9.21 12.69
CA ALA A 15 -0.24 10.37 13.16
C ALA A 15 0.52 11.69 12.96
N ASP A 16 1.84 11.69 13.13
CA ASP A 16 2.69 12.86 12.94
C ASP A 16 2.76 13.25 11.45
N THR A 17 2.84 12.27 10.56
CA THR A 17 2.83 12.51 9.12
C THR A 17 1.50 13.09 8.66
N LEU A 18 0.38 12.59 9.19
CA LEU A 18 -0.97 13.10 8.87
C LEU A 18 -1.22 14.56 9.31
N GLN A 19 -0.45 15.08 10.26
CA GLN A 19 -0.56 16.47 10.73
C GLN A 19 0.25 17.47 9.89
N ARG A 20 1.00 17.02 8.88
CA ARG A 20 1.81 17.90 8.05
C ARG A 20 0.95 18.75 7.11
N GLU A 21 1.18 20.05 7.10
CA GLU A 21 0.46 21.00 6.22
C GLU A 21 0.80 20.84 4.74
N ASP A 22 1.92 20.18 4.43
CA ASP A 22 2.43 19.93 3.09
C ASP A 22 2.15 18.50 2.59
N LEU A 23 1.32 17.75 3.33
CA LEU A 23 0.76 16.45 2.94
C LEU A 23 -0.71 16.60 2.52
N PHE A 24 -1.04 16.01 1.39
CA PHE A 24 -2.42 15.94 0.88
C PHE A 24 -2.79 14.48 0.65
N VAL A 25 -3.90 14.04 1.21
CA VAL A 25 -4.39 12.67 1.05
C VAL A 25 -5.67 12.68 0.23
N LEU A 26 -5.67 11.92 -0.86
CA LEU A 26 -6.86 11.68 -1.68
C LEU A 26 -7.62 10.46 -1.14
N ASP A 27 -8.88 10.65 -0.84
CA ASP A 27 -9.73 9.57 -0.36
C ASP A 27 -10.06 8.57 -1.48
N ILE A 28 -10.03 7.30 -1.13
CA ILE A 28 -10.54 6.20 -1.95
C ILE A 28 -11.85 5.72 -1.30
N PRO A 29 -13.01 5.99 -1.91
CA PRO A 29 -14.29 5.56 -1.37
C PRO A 29 -14.44 4.03 -1.41
N VAL A 30 -15.12 3.49 -0.39
CA VAL A 30 -15.52 2.09 -0.30
C VAL A 30 -17.04 2.01 -0.33
N ASN A 31 -17.60 1.23 -1.23
CA ASN A 31 -19.02 0.95 -1.30
C ASN A 31 -19.33 -0.38 -0.59
N ILE A 32 -20.25 -0.34 0.36
CA ILE A 32 -20.77 -1.50 1.10
C ILE A 32 -22.29 -1.51 0.95
N ASP A 33 -22.84 -2.51 0.30
CA ASP A 33 -24.30 -2.67 0.08
C ASP A 33 -25.00 -1.41 -0.51
N GLY A 34 -24.30 -0.69 -1.39
CA GLY A 34 -24.81 0.50 -2.07
C GLY A 34 -24.58 1.82 -1.32
N GLU A 35 -24.03 1.80 -0.12
CA GLU A 35 -23.64 2.99 0.63
C GLU A 35 -22.14 3.27 0.48
N GLU A 36 -21.78 4.55 0.32
CA GLU A 36 -20.39 4.99 0.16
C GLU A 36 -19.81 5.47 1.49
N TYR A 37 -18.61 4.98 1.76
CA TYR A 37 -17.86 5.28 2.98
C TYR A 37 -16.44 5.75 2.65
N VAL A 38 -15.92 6.62 3.50
CA VAL A 38 -14.54 7.08 3.49
C VAL A 38 -13.95 6.87 4.89
N GLU A 39 -12.88 6.09 4.98
CA GLU A 39 -12.21 5.83 6.25
C GLU A 39 -11.64 7.12 6.83
N GLY A 40 -11.82 7.31 8.14
CA GLY A 40 -11.44 8.55 8.84
C GLY A 40 -12.46 9.69 8.76
N ILE A 41 -13.50 9.57 7.91
CA ILE A 41 -14.59 10.56 7.81
C ILE A 41 -15.90 10.00 8.38
N ASN A 42 -16.41 8.92 7.80
CA ASN A 42 -17.69 8.29 8.19
C ASN A 42 -17.57 6.78 8.41
N LEU A 43 -16.35 6.27 8.54
CA LEU A 43 -16.03 4.87 8.76
C LEU A 43 -14.71 4.76 9.51
N THR A 44 -14.65 3.91 10.53
CA THR A 44 -13.39 3.44 11.13
C THR A 44 -12.99 2.10 10.53
N ALA A 45 -11.70 1.71 10.67
CA ALA A 45 -11.25 0.40 10.21
C ALA A 45 -12.01 -0.75 10.92
N GLU A 46 -12.33 -0.61 12.21
CA GLU A 46 -13.10 -1.60 12.96
C GLU A 46 -14.52 -1.72 12.42
N GLU A 47 -15.22 -0.60 12.24
CA GLU A 47 -16.58 -0.57 11.67
C GLU A 47 -16.61 -1.14 10.25
N PHE A 48 -15.56 -0.90 9.46
CA PHE A 48 -15.43 -1.49 8.13
C PHE A 48 -15.47 -3.01 8.17
N TYR A 49 -14.63 -3.65 9.00
CA TYR A 49 -14.62 -5.11 9.08
C TYR A 49 -15.92 -5.68 9.63
N GLN A 50 -16.57 -4.99 10.57
CA GLN A 50 -17.89 -5.38 11.08
C GLN A 50 -18.96 -5.31 9.96
N LYS A 51 -19.01 -4.22 9.20
CA LYS A 51 -19.94 -4.03 8.08
C LYS A 51 -19.66 -5.05 6.96
N MET A 52 -18.41 -5.26 6.59
CA MET A 52 -18.01 -6.22 5.57
C MET A 52 -18.46 -7.65 5.93
N ALA A 53 -18.36 -8.04 7.21
CA ALA A 53 -18.80 -9.35 7.67
C ALA A 53 -20.33 -9.55 7.60
N GLN A 54 -21.10 -8.46 7.59
CA GLN A 54 -22.57 -8.47 7.52
C GLN A 54 -23.11 -8.14 6.12
N ALA A 55 -22.25 -7.71 5.21
CA ALA A 55 -22.62 -7.27 3.88
C ALA A 55 -23.19 -8.41 3.04
N SER A 56 -24.20 -8.09 2.21
CA SER A 56 -24.82 -9.04 1.30
C SER A 56 -23.95 -9.37 0.08
N GLU A 57 -23.09 -8.43 -0.31
CA GLU A 57 -22.10 -8.56 -1.38
C GLU A 57 -20.71 -8.13 -0.88
N LEU A 58 -19.67 -8.57 -1.58
CA LEU A 58 -18.31 -8.08 -1.28
C LEU A 58 -18.24 -6.56 -1.51
N PRO A 59 -17.67 -5.79 -0.57
CA PRO A 59 -17.44 -4.37 -0.77
C PRO A 59 -16.62 -4.09 -2.03
N LYS A 60 -16.71 -2.87 -2.54
CA LYS A 60 -15.98 -2.41 -3.73
C LYS A 60 -15.33 -1.06 -3.45
N THR A 61 -14.18 -0.82 -4.07
CA THR A 61 -13.51 0.48 -4.01
C THR A 61 -13.64 1.23 -5.33
N SER A 62 -13.68 2.56 -5.25
CA SER A 62 -13.53 3.46 -6.39
C SER A 62 -12.06 3.87 -6.55
N GLN A 63 -11.77 4.72 -7.54
CA GLN A 63 -10.49 5.44 -7.61
C GLN A 63 -10.58 6.76 -6.83
N PRO A 64 -9.45 7.35 -6.41
CA PRO A 64 -9.45 8.73 -5.95
C PRO A 64 -10.04 9.69 -6.99
N SER A 65 -10.58 10.80 -6.55
CA SER A 65 -11.13 11.82 -7.45
C SER A 65 -10.04 12.57 -8.20
N ILE A 66 -10.02 12.48 -9.54
CA ILE A 66 -9.12 13.27 -10.41
C ILE A 66 -9.42 14.77 -10.26
N ALA A 67 -10.71 15.14 -10.15
CA ALA A 67 -11.09 16.54 -9.93
C ALA A 67 -10.53 17.09 -8.60
N LYS A 68 -10.49 16.25 -7.55
CA LYS A 68 -9.88 16.64 -6.27
C LYS A 68 -8.37 16.80 -6.37
N LEU A 69 -7.68 15.97 -7.14
CA LEU A 69 -6.26 16.13 -7.43
C LEU A 69 -6.00 17.43 -8.18
N ASP A 70 -6.82 17.76 -9.19
CA ASP A 70 -6.75 19.01 -9.94
C ASP A 70 -6.92 20.26 -9.04
N GLU A 71 -7.91 20.23 -8.14
CA GLU A 71 -8.10 21.27 -7.13
C GLU A 71 -6.87 21.45 -6.24
N ILE A 72 -6.27 20.34 -5.76
CA ILE A 72 -5.06 20.38 -4.93
C ILE A 72 -3.90 21.01 -5.71
N LEU A 73 -3.62 20.56 -6.93
CA LEU A 73 -2.52 21.06 -7.75
C LEU A 73 -2.68 22.56 -8.07
N THR A 74 -3.90 22.98 -8.39
CA THR A 74 -4.23 24.40 -8.60
C THR A 74 -3.97 25.22 -7.34
N SER A 75 -4.44 24.75 -6.19
CA SER A 75 -4.24 25.43 -4.91
C SER A 75 -2.76 25.49 -4.52
N LEU A 76 -1.98 24.43 -4.76
CA LEU A 76 -0.54 24.41 -4.51
C LEU A 76 0.19 25.50 -5.31
N LYS A 77 -0.14 25.63 -6.59
CA LYS A 77 0.41 26.69 -7.44
C LYS A 77 0.10 28.08 -6.88
N GLU A 78 -1.15 28.33 -6.49
CA GLU A 78 -1.58 29.61 -5.90
C GLU A 78 -0.88 29.91 -4.57
N GLN A 79 -0.59 28.88 -3.77
CA GLN A 79 0.14 28.99 -2.50
C GLN A 79 1.67 29.10 -2.68
N GLY A 80 2.17 29.13 -3.92
CA GLY A 80 3.58 29.29 -4.22
C GLY A 80 4.42 28.04 -3.96
N TYR A 81 3.83 26.85 -4.00
CA TYR A 81 4.60 25.61 -4.10
C TYR A 81 5.32 25.57 -5.45
N THR A 82 6.52 25.04 -5.44
CA THR A 82 7.35 24.89 -6.64
C THR A 82 7.38 23.48 -7.17
N HIS A 83 7.10 22.50 -6.30
CA HIS A 83 7.13 21.07 -6.61
C HIS A 83 5.96 20.33 -5.95
N ALA A 84 5.42 19.34 -6.64
CA ALA A 84 4.43 18.39 -6.13
C ALA A 84 4.86 16.97 -6.49
N LEU A 85 4.92 16.09 -5.50
CA LEU A 85 5.23 14.68 -5.68
C LEU A 85 4.03 13.84 -5.26
N GLY A 86 3.42 13.15 -6.22
CA GLY A 86 2.30 12.25 -5.95
C GLY A 86 2.76 10.79 -5.84
N LEU A 87 2.49 10.17 -4.70
CA LEU A 87 2.79 8.77 -4.40
C LEU A 87 1.48 8.04 -4.15
N PHE A 88 1.02 7.28 -5.12
CA PHE A 88 -0.26 6.59 -5.09
C PHE A 88 -0.06 5.07 -5.12
N LEU A 89 -1.12 4.34 -4.80
CA LEU A 89 -1.12 2.87 -4.91
C LEU A 89 -0.75 2.43 -6.34
N SER A 90 -0.13 1.25 -6.41
CA SER A 90 0.41 0.65 -7.64
C SER A 90 -0.53 0.71 -8.83
N SER A 91 0.02 1.02 -10.01
CA SER A 91 -0.67 0.93 -11.30
C SER A 91 -1.17 -0.49 -11.61
N GLY A 92 -0.54 -1.50 -11.03
CA GLY A 92 -0.92 -2.91 -11.21
C GLY A 92 -2.20 -3.32 -10.48
N ILE A 93 -2.71 -2.49 -9.55
CA ILE A 93 -3.94 -2.75 -8.80
C ILE A 93 -4.99 -1.64 -8.90
N SER A 94 -4.64 -0.50 -9.50
CA SER A 94 -5.56 0.63 -9.72
C SER A 94 -5.23 1.35 -11.03
N GLY A 95 -6.25 1.74 -11.79
CA GLY A 95 -6.09 2.56 -12.99
C GLY A 95 -5.82 4.04 -12.72
N PHE A 96 -5.77 4.48 -11.48
CA PHE A 96 -5.60 5.90 -11.12
C PHE A 96 -4.30 6.47 -11.68
N TYR A 97 -3.18 5.75 -11.51
CA TYR A 97 -1.88 6.16 -12.02
C TYR A 97 -1.91 6.54 -13.52
N GLN A 98 -2.46 5.68 -14.38
CA GLN A 98 -2.54 5.95 -15.82
C GLN A 98 -3.44 7.15 -16.12
N ASN A 99 -4.50 7.32 -15.33
CA ASN A 99 -5.50 8.36 -15.57
C ASN A 99 -5.00 9.78 -15.23
N ILE A 100 -3.93 9.91 -14.44
CA ILE A 100 -3.41 11.21 -13.99
C ILE A 100 -2.11 11.65 -14.68
N GLN A 101 -1.47 10.79 -15.47
CA GLN A 101 -0.15 11.11 -16.07
C GLN A 101 -0.16 12.33 -16.98
N TYR A 102 -1.28 12.63 -17.64
CA TYR A 102 -1.41 13.83 -18.47
C TYR A 102 -1.26 15.13 -17.67
N MET A 103 -1.55 15.10 -16.36
CA MET A 103 -1.50 16.28 -15.50
C MET A 103 -0.07 16.74 -15.20
N VAL A 104 0.95 15.91 -15.45
CA VAL A 104 2.35 16.23 -15.13
C VAL A 104 2.83 17.49 -15.86
N ASP A 105 2.39 17.69 -17.10
CA ASP A 105 2.79 18.80 -17.96
C ASP A 105 1.76 19.95 -17.99
N ASP A 106 0.61 19.81 -17.32
CA ASP A 106 -0.51 20.77 -17.45
C ASP A 106 -0.39 22.02 -16.55
N TYR A 107 0.56 22.02 -15.59
CA TYR A 107 0.67 23.10 -14.60
C TYR A 107 1.95 23.91 -14.76
N GLU A 108 1.91 24.99 -15.54
CA GLU A 108 3.04 25.90 -15.69
C GLU A 108 3.45 26.52 -14.34
N GLY A 109 4.74 26.43 -14.01
CA GLY A 109 5.30 26.98 -12.77
C GLY A 109 5.24 26.04 -11.56
N LEU A 110 4.67 24.84 -11.71
CA LEU A 110 4.70 23.76 -10.71
C LEU A 110 5.33 22.51 -11.33
N THR A 111 6.46 22.08 -10.82
CA THR A 111 7.10 20.83 -11.25
C THR A 111 6.41 19.66 -10.57
N ILE A 112 5.82 18.76 -11.35
CA ILE A 112 5.04 17.63 -10.87
C ILE A 112 5.74 16.31 -11.23
N ALA A 113 5.73 15.34 -10.33
CA ALA A 113 6.11 13.97 -10.61
C ALA A 113 5.13 12.99 -9.95
N PHE A 114 4.72 11.98 -10.72
CA PHE A 114 3.90 10.86 -10.26
C PHE A 114 4.62 9.55 -10.60
N PRO A 115 5.62 9.11 -9.83
CA PRO A 115 6.23 7.80 -10.03
C PRO A 115 5.23 6.69 -9.67
N ASP A 116 5.29 5.58 -10.40
CA ASP A 116 4.56 4.38 -10.03
C ASP A 116 5.24 3.72 -8.84
N THR A 117 4.57 3.66 -7.71
CA THR A 117 5.14 3.12 -6.47
C THR A 117 5.23 1.61 -6.43
N LEU A 118 4.48 0.92 -7.31
CA LEU A 118 4.39 -0.53 -7.45
C LEU A 118 3.95 -1.26 -6.17
N ILE A 119 3.43 -0.54 -5.20
CA ILE A 119 3.06 -1.04 -3.87
C ILE A 119 1.85 -0.25 -3.33
N THR A 120 1.43 -0.54 -2.10
CA THR A 120 0.39 0.16 -1.34
C THR A 120 0.62 0.01 0.16
N SER A 121 -0.31 0.48 0.99
CA SER A 121 -0.36 0.29 2.44
C SER A 121 0.87 0.84 3.18
N ALA A 122 1.42 0.12 4.16
CA ALA A 122 2.52 0.59 4.99
C ALA A 122 3.82 0.88 4.22
N PRO A 123 4.26 0.09 3.25
CA PRO A 123 5.40 0.46 2.42
C PRO A 123 5.19 1.78 1.66
N LEU A 124 3.99 2.03 1.13
CA LEU A 124 3.65 3.33 0.51
C LEU A 124 3.74 4.47 1.53
N GLY A 125 3.21 4.29 2.74
CA GLY A 125 3.32 5.27 3.81
C GLY A 125 4.77 5.59 4.17
N ILE A 126 5.64 4.58 4.24
CA ILE A 126 7.06 4.77 4.49
C ILE A 126 7.76 5.54 3.35
N MET A 127 7.36 5.34 2.09
CA MET A 127 7.87 6.15 0.96
C MET A 127 7.53 7.63 1.14
N VAL A 128 6.29 7.93 1.55
CA VAL A 128 5.86 9.30 1.86
C VAL A 128 6.72 9.90 2.98
N GLU A 129 6.93 9.18 4.07
CA GLU A 129 7.79 9.63 5.18
C GLU A 129 9.25 9.81 4.75
N SER A 130 9.76 8.93 3.91
CA SER A 130 11.13 9.02 3.37
C SER A 130 11.33 10.29 2.56
N VAL A 131 10.37 10.65 1.70
CA VAL A 131 10.42 11.90 0.91
C VAL A 131 10.49 13.13 1.82
N PHE A 132 9.68 13.18 2.87
CA PHE A 132 9.75 14.28 3.84
C PHE A 132 11.10 14.32 4.56
N ASN A 133 11.61 13.17 4.99
CA ASN A 133 12.90 13.09 5.67
C ASN A 133 14.05 13.58 4.79
N TRP A 134 14.12 13.16 3.53
CA TRP A 134 15.16 13.59 2.59
C TRP A 134 15.05 15.08 2.28
N ARG A 135 13.84 15.60 2.05
CA ARG A 135 13.62 17.03 1.89
C ARG A 135 14.08 17.84 3.11
N ASP A 136 13.75 17.38 4.32
CA ASP A 136 14.08 18.07 5.56
C ASP A 136 15.60 17.99 5.86
N GLN A 137 16.31 17.01 5.29
CA GLN A 137 17.77 16.91 5.26
C GLN A 137 18.41 17.84 4.21
N GLY A 138 17.64 18.45 3.33
CA GLY A 138 18.10 19.41 2.35
C GLY A 138 18.32 18.86 0.94
N ASP A 139 17.89 17.63 0.66
CA ASP A 139 17.95 17.05 -0.69
C ASP A 139 17.09 17.87 -1.66
N ASP A 140 17.58 18.05 -2.87
CA ASP A 140 16.79 18.64 -3.94
C ASP A 140 15.83 17.64 -4.59
N PHE A 141 14.96 18.11 -5.46
CA PHE A 141 13.90 17.29 -6.05
C PHE A 141 14.45 16.12 -6.89
N ALA A 142 15.55 16.32 -7.60
CA ALA A 142 16.17 15.29 -8.42
C ALA A 142 16.75 14.17 -7.53
N ILE A 143 17.48 14.55 -6.46
CA ILE A 143 18.03 13.59 -5.50
C ILE A 143 16.91 12.80 -4.81
N ILE A 144 15.80 13.46 -4.43
CA ILE A 144 14.64 12.78 -3.84
C ILE A 144 14.06 11.76 -4.82
N GLN A 145 13.90 12.10 -6.11
CA GLN A 145 13.39 11.18 -7.12
C GLN A 145 14.34 9.99 -7.33
N ASP A 146 15.66 10.21 -7.38
CA ASP A 146 16.65 9.15 -7.53
C ASP A 146 16.61 8.16 -6.33
N LYS A 147 16.59 8.69 -5.10
CA LYS A 147 16.44 7.88 -3.88
C LYS A 147 15.13 7.10 -3.87
N LEU A 148 14.02 7.75 -4.26
CA LEU A 148 12.72 7.12 -4.33
C LEU A 148 12.69 5.99 -5.38
N ALA A 149 13.30 6.18 -6.54
CA ALA A 149 13.40 5.14 -7.57
C ALA A 149 14.15 3.89 -7.06
N ILE A 150 15.24 4.09 -6.30
CA ILE A 150 15.96 3.00 -5.64
C ILE A 150 15.04 2.32 -4.59
N GLN A 151 14.36 3.10 -3.78
CA GLN A 151 13.45 2.59 -2.76
C GLN A 151 12.31 1.76 -3.37
N ILE A 152 11.66 2.26 -4.43
CA ILE A 152 10.60 1.55 -5.16
C ILE A 152 11.12 0.22 -5.71
N SER A 153 12.27 0.22 -6.40
CA SER A 153 12.81 -0.98 -7.06
C SER A 153 13.21 -2.11 -6.10
N HIS A 154 13.38 -1.82 -4.81
CA HIS A 154 13.75 -2.79 -3.78
C HIS A 154 12.66 -3.01 -2.71
N THR A 155 11.46 -2.53 -2.97
CA THR A 155 10.29 -2.70 -2.09
C THR A 155 9.35 -3.74 -2.66
N SER A 156 8.85 -4.64 -1.82
CA SER A 156 7.75 -5.53 -2.18
C SER A 156 7.00 -5.99 -0.92
N ALA A 157 5.94 -6.77 -1.11
CA ALA A 157 5.18 -7.38 -0.04
C ALA A 157 4.72 -8.78 -0.44
N PHE A 158 4.75 -9.71 0.51
CA PHE A 158 4.20 -11.06 0.40
C PHE A 158 2.93 -11.16 1.25
N ILE A 159 1.89 -11.79 0.71
CA ILE A 159 0.55 -11.73 1.25
C ILE A 159 0.01 -13.16 1.41
N MET A 160 -0.61 -13.43 2.55
CA MET A 160 -1.50 -14.56 2.77
C MET A 160 -2.91 -14.07 3.06
N VAL A 161 -3.89 -14.67 2.43
CA VAL A 161 -5.31 -14.38 2.67
C VAL A 161 -6.02 -15.63 3.18
N ASP A 162 -7.04 -15.43 4.00
CA ASP A 162 -7.90 -16.54 4.43
C ASP A 162 -8.87 -16.94 3.32
N ASP A 163 -9.32 -15.97 2.54
CA ASP A 163 -10.21 -16.16 1.40
C ASP A 163 -9.71 -15.41 0.16
N LEU A 164 -9.51 -16.13 -0.94
CA LEU A 164 -9.10 -15.57 -2.23
C LEU A 164 -10.22 -14.87 -2.98
N ASP A 165 -11.47 -15.09 -2.60
CA ASP A 165 -12.64 -14.54 -3.29
C ASP A 165 -12.60 -13.01 -3.39
N HIS A 166 -12.13 -12.34 -2.34
CA HIS A 166 -11.97 -10.88 -2.33
C HIS A 166 -11.06 -10.39 -3.46
N LEU A 167 -9.89 -11.01 -3.61
CA LEU A 167 -8.92 -10.64 -4.65
C LEU A 167 -9.39 -11.02 -6.05
N VAL A 168 -10.00 -12.21 -6.20
CA VAL A 168 -10.43 -12.72 -7.50
C VAL A 168 -11.65 -11.98 -8.00
N LYS A 169 -12.70 -11.87 -7.19
CA LYS A 169 -13.94 -11.13 -7.53
C LYS A 169 -13.69 -9.63 -7.64
N GLY A 170 -12.75 -9.11 -6.84
CA GLY A 170 -12.28 -7.73 -6.93
C GLY A 170 -11.42 -7.45 -8.16
N GLY A 171 -10.94 -8.47 -8.86
CA GLY A 171 -10.10 -8.33 -10.07
C GLY A 171 -8.66 -7.85 -9.81
N ARG A 172 -8.14 -8.01 -8.59
CA ARG A 172 -6.77 -7.60 -8.20
C ARG A 172 -5.79 -8.76 -8.11
N LEU A 173 -6.20 -9.99 -8.39
CA LEU A 173 -5.31 -11.13 -8.54
C LEU A 173 -5.11 -11.47 -10.01
N SER A 174 -3.88 -11.45 -10.48
CA SER A 174 -3.54 -11.87 -11.85
C SER A 174 -3.94 -13.34 -12.07
N ASN A 175 -4.61 -13.62 -13.19
CA ASN A 175 -5.12 -14.96 -13.53
C ASN A 175 -6.02 -15.60 -12.44
N GLY A 176 -6.68 -14.79 -11.61
CA GLY A 176 -7.45 -15.25 -10.45
C GLY A 176 -8.51 -16.30 -10.76
N ALA A 177 -9.24 -16.15 -11.88
CA ALA A 177 -10.26 -17.11 -12.29
C ALA A 177 -9.70 -18.53 -12.58
N ALA A 178 -8.48 -18.61 -13.15
CA ALA A 178 -7.79 -19.88 -13.40
C ALA A 178 -7.24 -20.52 -12.10
N ILE A 179 -7.02 -19.69 -11.10
CA ILE A 179 -6.45 -20.10 -9.81
C ILE A 179 -7.52 -20.73 -8.92
N LEU A 180 -8.75 -20.17 -8.87
CA LEU A 180 -9.84 -20.64 -8.02
C LEU A 180 -10.19 -22.12 -8.22
N GLY A 181 -10.15 -22.62 -9.46
CA GLY A 181 -10.46 -24.02 -9.75
C GLY A 181 -9.49 -25.06 -9.16
N ASN A 182 -8.30 -24.63 -8.73
CA ASN A 182 -7.21 -25.53 -8.32
C ASN A 182 -6.75 -25.34 -6.87
N LEU A 183 -7.38 -24.44 -6.07
CA LEU A 183 -6.86 -24.01 -4.77
C LEU A 183 -7.71 -24.38 -3.55
N LEU A 184 -8.74 -25.22 -3.69
CA LEU A 184 -9.66 -25.62 -2.60
C LEU A 184 -8.98 -26.21 -1.34
N SER A 185 -7.67 -26.45 -1.35
CA SER A 185 -6.93 -27.04 -0.22
C SER A 185 -5.52 -26.45 -0.06
N ILE A 186 -5.27 -25.25 -0.58
CA ILE A 186 -3.94 -24.63 -0.61
C ILE A 186 -4.01 -23.25 0.02
N LYS A 187 -2.98 -22.85 0.77
CA LYS A 187 -2.75 -21.49 1.25
C LYS A 187 -1.67 -20.85 0.34
N PRO A 188 -2.02 -20.13 -0.71
CA PRO A 188 -1.04 -19.51 -1.58
C PRO A 188 -0.34 -18.35 -0.87
N ILE A 189 0.96 -18.23 -1.10
CA ILE A 189 1.70 -17.00 -0.86
C ILE A 189 1.57 -16.17 -2.13
N LEU A 190 1.04 -14.97 -2.00
CA LEU A 190 0.92 -13.98 -3.06
C LEU A 190 2.02 -12.93 -2.89
N TYR A 191 2.33 -12.18 -3.94
CA TYR A 191 3.31 -11.11 -3.86
C TYR A 191 3.02 -10.02 -4.90
N PHE A 192 3.59 -8.83 -4.71
CA PHE A 192 3.68 -7.81 -5.73
C PHE A 192 4.89 -8.11 -6.61
N ASN A 193 4.65 -8.33 -7.91
CA ASN A 193 5.71 -8.51 -8.89
C ASN A 193 6.35 -7.17 -9.29
N ASP A 194 7.35 -7.18 -10.17
CA ASP A 194 8.09 -5.99 -10.62
C ASP A 194 7.23 -4.98 -11.40
N GLN A 195 5.99 -5.32 -11.70
CA GLN A 195 4.99 -4.44 -12.33
C GLN A 195 3.93 -3.98 -11.34
N GLY A 196 4.09 -4.26 -10.05
CA GLY A 196 3.13 -3.91 -9.01
C GLY A 196 1.79 -4.65 -9.10
N VAL A 197 1.77 -5.81 -9.76
CA VAL A 197 0.59 -6.68 -9.90
C VAL A 197 0.66 -7.77 -8.84
N ILE A 198 -0.48 -8.10 -8.22
CA ILE A 198 -0.57 -9.21 -7.28
C ILE A 198 -0.72 -10.53 -8.05
N GLU A 199 0.19 -11.46 -7.79
CA GLU A 199 0.17 -12.81 -8.37
C GLU A 199 0.60 -13.87 -7.36
N VAL A 200 0.44 -15.15 -7.73
CA VAL A 200 0.84 -16.27 -6.88
C VAL A 200 2.35 -16.46 -6.96
N TYR A 201 3.03 -16.29 -5.83
CA TYR A 201 4.45 -16.58 -5.68
C TYR A 201 4.69 -18.09 -5.49
N GLU A 202 4.00 -18.68 -4.51
CA GLU A 202 4.19 -20.09 -4.16
C GLU A 202 2.90 -20.72 -3.62
N LYS A 203 2.67 -22.01 -3.92
CA LYS A 203 1.52 -22.77 -3.44
C LYS A 203 1.93 -23.61 -2.23
N VAL A 204 1.39 -23.28 -1.06
CA VAL A 204 1.67 -23.96 0.21
C VAL A 204 0.41 -24.62 0.74
N ARG A 205 0.54 -25.79 1.38
CA ARG A 205 -0.62 -26.59 1.80
C ARG A 205 -1.19 -26.21 3.16
N THR A 206 -0.39 -25.61 4.04
CA THR A 206 -0.81 -25.28 5.41
C THR A 206 -0.30 -23.91 5.82
N GLU A 207 -1.05 -23.22 6.66
CA GLU A 207 -0.68 -21.92 7.19
C GLU A 207 0.68 -21.94 7.88
N LYS A 208 0.94 -22.95 8.73
CA LYS A 208 2.24 -23.11 9.41
C LYS A 208 3.42 -23.19 8.43
N LYS A 209 3.26 -23.92 7.31
CA LYS A 209 4.30 -23.97 6.27
C LYS A 209 4.42 -22.66 5.53
N ALA A 210 3.30 -21.97 5.25
CA ALA A 210 3.30 -20.68 4.61
C ALA A 210 4.00 -19.61 5.48
N THR A 211 3.70 -19.54 6.77
CA THR A 211 4.37 -18.67 7.73
C THR A 211 5.89 -18.91 7.77
N LYS A 212 6.32 -20.16 7.88
CA LYS A 212 7.76 -20.50 7.85
C LYS A 212 8.40 -20.05 6.54
N ARG A 213 7.74 -20.30 5.40
CA ARG A 213 8.25 -19.93 4.08
C ARG A 213 8.34 -18.42 3.89
N LEU A 214 7.36 -17.65 4.40
CA LEU A 214 7.41 -16.19 4.42
C LEU A 214 8.65 -15.66 5.14
N ILE A 215 8.99 -16.20 6.30
CA ILE A 215 10.18 -15.80 7.05
C ILE A 215 11.45 -16.08 6.25
N GLU A 216 11.54 -17.23 5.59
CA GLU A 216 12.67 -17.57 4.71
C GLU A 216 12.79 -16.60 3.55
N ILE A 217 11.68 -16.30 2.88
CA ILE A 217 11.63 -15.35 1.75
C ILE A 217 12.11 -13.96 2.18
N ILE A 218 11.60 -13.44 3.30
CA ILE A 218 12.02 -12.12 3.80
C ILE A 218 13.50 -12.12 4.16
N LYS A 219 14.00 -13.17 4.80
CA LYS A 219 15.41 -13.31 5.11
C LYS A 219 16.30 -13.26 3.86
N GLU A 220 15.88 -13.94 2.81
CA GLU A 220 16.57 -13.92 1.51
C GLU A 220 16.48 -12.53 0.86
N ALA A 221 15.29 -11.92 0.83
CA ALA A 221 15.04 -10.63 0.18
C ALA A 221 15.78 -9.46 0.86
N THR A 222 15.97 -9.52 2.18
CA THR A 222 16.59 -8.44 2.97
C THR A 222 18.05 -8.68 3.31
N ALA A 223 18.67 -9.76 2.79
CA ALA A 223 20.05 -10.15 3.12
C ALA A 223 21.12 -9.14 2.67
N SER A 224 20.83 -8.31 1.66
CA SER A 224 21.82 -7.45 1.00
C SER A 224 21.85 -5.99 1.49
N GLY A 225 21.07 -5.63 2.52
CA GLY A 225 20.97 -4.24 2.95
C GLY A 225 20.26 -4.05 4.28
N GLN A 226 20.02 -2.79 4.62
CA GLN A 226 19.16 -2.42 5.75
C GLN A 226 17.74 -2.22 5.25
N TYR A 227 16.78 -2.91 5.88
CA TYR A 227 15.38 -2.86 5.52
C TYR A 227 14.51 -2.64 6.76
N ARG A 228 13.45 -1.89 6.59
CA ARG A 228 12.30 -1.92 7.51
C ARG A 228 11.38 -3.04 7.07
N ILE A 229 10.93 -3.85 8.02
CA ILE A 229 10.01 -4.96 7.78
C ILE A 229 8.70 -4.64 8.50
N ILE A 230 7.59 -4.82 7.80
CA ILE A 230 6.28 -4.47 8.32
C ILE A 230 5.37 -5.70 8.22
N VAL A 231 4.83 -6.14 9.35
CA VAL A 231 3.72 -7.08 9.38
C VAL A 231 2.43 -6.29 9.31
N ILE A 232 1.62 -6.55 8.30
CA ILE A 232 0.37 -5.83 8.06
C ILE A 232 -0.78 -6.83 8.14
N HIS A 233 -1.88 -6.47 8.83
CA HIS A 233 -3.01 -7.39 9.00
C HIS A 233 -4.37 -6.77 8.70
N GLY A 234 -5.30 -7.60 8.22
CA GLY A 234 -6.71 -7.29 8.09
C GLY A 234 -7.50 -7.88 9.26
N ASN A 235 -7.75 -7.08 10.30
CA ASN A 235 -8.50 -7.48 11.50
C ASN A 235 -8.01 -8.80 12.15
N ALA A 236 -6.68 -9.01 12.21
CA ALA A 236 -6.05 -10.21 12.77
C ALA A 236 -4.80 -9.85 13.63
N PRO A 237 -4.95 -9.02 14.70
CA PRO A 237 -3.82 -8.50 15.46
C PRO A 237 -3.00 -9.58 16.17
N GLU A 238 -3.64 -10.62 16.71
CA GLU A 238 -2.96 -11.71 17.41
C GLU A 238 -2.07 -12.51 16.44
N LYS A 239 -2.58 -12.82 15.25
CA LYS A 239 -1.85 -13.51 14.18
C LYS A 239 -0.65 -12.68 13.67
N ALA A 240 -0.84 -11.37 13.58
CA ALA A 240 0.22 -10.45 13.19
C ALA A 240 1.33 -10.37 14.26
N GLU A 241 0.96 -10.28 15.53
CA GLU A 241 1.94 -10.25 16.62
C GLU A 241 2.71 -11.57 16.73
N GLU A 242 2.05 -12.72 16.58
CA GLU A 242 2.73 -14.02 16.54
C GLU A 242 3.77 -14.08 15.40
N LEU A 243 3.40 -13.63 14.21
CA LEU A 243 4.35 -13.57 13.08
C LEU A 243 5.50 -12.60 13.35
N ARG A 244 5.23 -11.44 13.94
CA ARG A 244 6.26 -10.47 14.32
C ARG A 244 7.27 -11.07 15.30
N GLN A 245 6.81 -11.82 16.30
CA GLN A 245 7.69 -12.49 17.26
C GLN A 245 8.57 -13.54 16.57
N HIS A 246 8.01 -14.35 15.68
CA HIS A 246 8.78 -15.33 14.90
C HIS A 246 9.86 -14.65 14.02
N LEU A 247 9.57 -13.48 13.44
CA LEU A 247 10.55 -12.71 12.68
C LEU A 247 11.69 -12.21 13.55
N LEU A 248 11.39 -11.67 14.73
CA LEU A 248 12.40 -11.21 15.70
C LEU A 248 13.28 -12.36 16.20
N GLU A 249 12.70 -13.52 16.47
CA GLU A 249 13.43 -14.73 16.89
C GLU A 249 14.31 -15.31 15.76
N SER A 250 13.95 -15.10 14.51
CA SER A 250 14.66 -15.62 13.33
C SER A 250 15.86 -14.78 12.89
N GLU A 251 16.15 -13.67 13.58
CA GLU A 251 17.24 -12.73 13.26
C GLU A 251 17.10 -12.10 11.85
N VAL A 252 15.90 -12.04 11.31
CA VAL A 252 15.63 -11.41 9.99
C VAL A 252 15.83 -9.90 10.01
N GLY A 253 15.70 -9.28 11.18
CA GLY A 253 15.91 -7.84 11.38
C GLY A 253 15.46 -7.39 12.75
N THR A 254 15.93 -6.22 13.16
CA THR A 254 15.56 -5.61 14.45
C THR A 254 14.43 -4.59 14.31
N ASP A 255 14.17 -4.10 13.11
CA ASP A 255 13.09 -3.14 12.81
C ASP A 255 11.90 -3.85 12.16
N VAL A 256 11.07 -4.48 12.98
CA VAL A 256 9.83 -5.16 12.57
C VAL A 256 8.65 -4.44 13.22
N SER A 257 7.92 -3.67 12.43
CA SER A 257 6.74 -2.92 12.87
C SER A 257 5.43 -3.63 12.53
N LEU A 258 4.34 -3.19 13.16
CA LEU A 258 2.97 -3.63 12.87
C LEU A 258 2.19 -2.52 12.19
N ALA A 259 1.34 -2.89 11.26
CA ALA A 259 0.37 -2.01 10.60
C ALA A 259 -0.96 -2.76 10.37
N THR A 260 -2.00 -2.00 10.05
CA THR A 260 -3.31 -2.56 9.70
C THR A 260 -3.68 -2.24 8.27
N PHE A 261 -4.39 -3.15 7.62
CA PHE A 261 -5.09 -2.84 6.40
C PHE A 261 -6.37 -2.07 6.73
N GLY A 262 -6.43 -0.82 6.27
CA GLY A 262 -7.64 -0.02 6.30
C GLY A 262 -8.70 -0.55 5.30
N SER A 263 -9.81 0.17 5.21
CA SER A 263 -10.98 -0.24 4.42
C SER A 263 -10.69 -0.48 2.94
N VAL A 264 -9.80 0.32 2.34
CA VAL A 264 -9.45 0.21 0.91
C VAL A 264 -8.81 -1.14 0.61
N ILE A 265 -7.73 -1.47 1.30
CA ILE A 265 -6.99 -2.73 1.08
C ILE A 265 -7.74 -3.91 1.69
N GLY A 266 -8.38 -3.73 2.85
CA GLY A 266 -9.23 -4.73 3.49
C GLY A 266 -10.37 -5.21 2.61
N THR A 267 -10.94 -4.35 1.75
CA THR A 267 -11.94 -4.72 0.75
C THR A 267 -11.46 -5.84 -0.17
N HIS A 268 -10.19 -5.79 -0.59
CA HIS A 268 -9.63 -6.72 -1.56
C HIS A 268 -8.91 -7.91 -0.94
N LEU A 269 -8.43 -7.80 0.29
CA LEU A 269 -7.72 -8.89 0.99
C LEU A 269 -8.61 -9.67 1.98
N GLY A 270 -9.67 -9.03 2.48
CA GLY A 270 -10.56 -9.61 3.48
C GLY A 270 -9.97 -9.65 4.89
N ALA A 271 -10.84 -9.98 5.86
CA ALA A 271 -10.42 -10.21 7.24
C ALA A 271 -9.54 -11.47 7.34
N GLY A 272 -8.65 -11.50 8.33
CA GLY A 272 -7.70 -12.61 8.53
C GLY A 272 -6.46 -12.54 7.64
N SER A 273 -6.40 -11.60 6.68
CA SER A 273 -5.24 -11.42 5.82
C SER A 273 -4.02 -10.94 6.58
N ILE A 274 -2.84 -11.42 6.16
CA ILE A 274 -1.53 -11.03 6.70
C ILE A 274 -0.60 -10.74 5.52
N ALA A 275 0.15 -9.65 5.61
CA ALA A 275 1.25 -9.39 4.68
C ALA A 275 2.55 -9.08 5.41
N LEU A 276 3.65 -9.38 4.75
CA LEU A 276 4.99 -8.94 5.10
C LEU A 276 5.49 -8.01 4.01
N GLY A 277 5.51 -6.72 4.31
CA GLY A 277 6.18 -5.71 3.49
C GLY A 277 7.63 -5.54 3.91
N TYR A 278 8.51 -5.25 2.97
CA TYR A 278 9.86 -4.81 3.24
C TYR A 278 10.23 -3.65 2.32
N ILE A 279 10.98 -2.70 2.86
CA ILE A 279 11.38 -1.47 2.18
C ILE A 279 12.80 -1.08 2.62
N PRO A 280 13.71 -0.75 1.68
CA PRO A 280 15.06 -0.42 2.02
C PRO A 280 15.15 0.94 2.74
N VAL A 281 16.13 1.07 3.62
CA VAL A 281 16.56 2.34 4.21
C VAL A 281 17.60 2.95 3.27
N ILE A 282 17.30 4.14 2.73
CA ILE A 282 18.14 4.85 1.75
C ILE A 282 18.81 6.05 2.43
#